data_48f469ed02857ba0686090b632dcecf0
#
_entry.id   48f469ed02857ba0686090b632dcecf0
#
_cell.length_a   1.000
_cell.length_b   1.000
_cell.length_c   1.000
_cell.angle_alpha   90.00
_cell.angle_beta   90.00
_cell.angle_gamma   90.00
#
_symmetry.space_group_name_H-M   'P 1'
#
loop_
_entity.id
_entity.type
_entity.pdbx_description
1 polymer ?
#
loop_
_entity_poly.entity_id
_entity_poly.type
_entity_poly.pdbx_seq_one_letter_code
_entity_poly.pdbx_strand_id
1 'polypeptide(L)'
;MPGGERSALLSLLVPARLFSMFSIDPRTFRNPSGIECVKFTCPDEMPFFQIDVRRDPADTDAAYFLDVSTSAFGQMEISFIIVNDPDGERFGIDRDENGHETYFGTARRNVPEELRAMEAGLAPGQVRRGLRMMSEMVACWDAFFGRLGNKFYFLEPLGYNSAILYERAGFQYLKGKEKMVWTDREFRPGGLLHVRLDGSTPF
;
A
#
# COMPACT_ATOMS: atom_id res chain seq x y z
N MET A 1 -2.46 25.33 10.26
CA MET A 1 -3.65 25.32 9.36
C MET A 1 -4.87 24.86 10.18
N PRO A 2 -6.05 25.45 10.01
CA PRO A 2 -7.29 24.93 10.57
C PRO A 2 -7.54 23.50 10.08
N GLY A 3 -8.17 22.64 10.91
CA GLY A 3 -8.34 21.22 10.60
C GLY A 3 -9.05 20.94 9.28
N GLY A 4 -10.05 21.74 8.91
CA GLY A 4 -10.77 21.59 7.63
C GLY A 4 -9.93 21.87 6.38
N GLU A 5 -9.05 22.86 6.43
CA GLU A 5 -8.13 23.16 5.31
C GLU A 5 -7.09 22.05 5.13
N ARG A 6 -6.61 21.50 6.25
CA ARG A 6 -5.66 20.38 6.25
C ARG A 6 -6.27 19.13 5.62
N SER A 7 -7.48 18.76 6.01
CA SER A 7 -8.21 17.62 5.44
C SER A 7 -8.51 17.81 3.95
N ALA A 8 -8.89 19.02 3.54
CA ALA A 8 -9.11 19.35 2.13
C ALA A 8 -7.82 19.25 1.30
N LEU A 9 -6.67 19.63 1.85
CA LEU A 9 -5.38 19.45 1.19
C LEU A 9 -5.00 17.97 1.08
N LEU A 10 -5.10 17.22 2.18
CA LEU A 10 -4.74 15.79 2.20
C LEU A 10 -5.68 14.94 1.32
N SER A 11 -6.94 15.36 1.14
CA SER A 11 -7.88 14.64 0.27
C SER A 11 -7.47 14.60 -1.20
N LEU A 12 -6.54 15.47 -1.63
CA LEU A 12 -5.95 15.41 -2.98
C LEU A 12 -5.13 14.14 -3.22
N LEU A 13 -4.69 13.48 -2.16
CA LEU A 13 -3.97 12.20 -2.22
C LEU A 13 -4.92 10.99 -2.34
N VAL A 14 -6.22 11.21 -2.21
CA VAL A 14 -7.22 10.15 -2.35
C VAL A 14 -7.72 10.13 -3.80
N PRO A 15 -7.54 9.04 -4.54
CA PRO A 15 -8.09 8.92 -5.89
C PRO A 15 -9.59 9.17 -5.94
N ALA A 16 -10.04 10.03 -6.85
CA ALA A 16 -11.45 10.41 -7.00
C ALA A 16 -12.40 9.21 -7.19
N ARG A 17 -11.88 8.13 -7.77
CA ARG A 17 -12.60 6.87 -7.95
C ARG A 17 -13.06 6.26 -6.63
N LEU A 18 -12.30 6.38 -5.53
CA LEU A 18 -12.72 5.87 -4.21
C LEU A 18 -13.95 6.60 -3.67
N PHE A 19 -14.01 7.93 -3.84
CA PHE A 19 -15.18 8.72 -3.45
C PHE A 19 -16.42 8.26 -4.22
N SER A 20 -16.31 8.09 -5.54
CA SER A 20 -17.45 7.65 -6.36
C SER A 20 -17.82 6.18 -6.08
N MET A 21 -16.84 5.29 -5.91
CA MET A 21 -17.05 3.86 -5.68
C MET A 21 -17.82 3.60 -4.37
N PHE A 22 -17.48 4.34 -3.31
CA PHE A 22 -18.09 4.16 -1.99
C PHE A 22 -19.18 5.21 -1.69
N SER A 23 -19.57 6.01 -2.68
CA SER A 23 -20.55 7.10 -2.52
C SER A 23 -20.18 8.08 -1.39
N ILE A 24 -18.90 8.38 -1.23
CA ILE A 24 -18.39 9.31 -0.22
C ILE A 24 -18.43 10.72 -0.80
N ASP A 25 -19.05 11.65 -0.06
CA ASP A 25 -18.98 13.07 -0.41
C ASP A 25 -17.55 13.60 -0.15
N PRO A 26 -16.83 14.09 -1.18
CA PRO A 26 -15.45 14.55 -1.04
C PRO A 26 -15.28 15.82 -0.18
N ARG A 27 -16.37 16.49 0.19
CA ARG A 27 -16.33 17.68 1.07
C ARG A 27 -16.52 17.32 2.52
N THR A 28 -17.39 16.35 2.81
CA THR A 28 -17.74 15.95 4.16
C THR A 28 -17.06 14.65 4.58
N PHE A 29 -16.49 13.89 3.62
CA PHE A 29 -15.88 12.58 3.82
C PHE A 29 -16.83 11.52 4.38
N ARG A 30 -18.14 11.75 4.18
CA ARG A 30 -19.21 10.88 4.66
C ARG A 30 -19.95 10.20 3.52
N ASN A 31 -20.44 9.01 3.78
CA ASN A 31 -21.33 8.30 2.88
C ASN A 31 -22.79 8.82 3.03
N PRO A 32 -23.74 8.38 2.19
CA PRO A 32 -25.15 8.80 2.28
C PRO A 32 -25.83 8.54 3.63
N SER A 33 -25.33 7.58 4.41
CA SER A 33 -25.82 7.30 5.77
C SER A 33 -25.22 8.23 6.82
N GLY A 34 -24.40 9.20 6.43
CA GLY A 34 -23.74 10.15 7.34
C GLY A 34 -22.53 9.59 8.07
N ILE A 35 -22.07 8.39 7.70
CA ILE A 35 -20.91 7.72 8.32
C ILE A 35 -19.64 8.29 7.73
N GLU A 36 -18.66 8.64 8.57
CA GLU A 36 -17.35 9.10 8.16
C GLU A 36 -16.50 7.94 7.64
N CYS A 37 -16.10 8.01 6.37
CA CYS A 37 -15.38 6.96 5.65
C CYS A 37 -13.92 7.30 5.36
N VAL A 38 -13.49 8.53 5.62
CA VAL A 38 -12.10 8.97 5.42
C VAL A 38 -11.58 9.60 6.70
N LYS A 39 -10.51 9.04 7.22
CA LYS A 39 -9.82 9.55 8.40
C LYS A 39 -8.46 10.11 8.00
N PHE A 40 -8.20 11.35 8.37
CA PHE A 40 -6.89 11.98 8.24
C PHE A 40 -6.23 12.08 9.61
N THR A 41 -5.02 11.53 9.72
CA THR A 41 -4.18 11.65 10.92
C THR A 41 -2.97 12.49 10.54
N CYS A 42 -2.84 13.66 11.13
CA CYS A 42 -1.71 14.55 10.91
C CYS A 42 -1.42 15.25 12.25
N PRO A 43 -0.68 14.60 13.16
CA PRO A 43 -0.36 15.16 14.46
C PRO A 43 0.50 16.41 14.32
N ASP A 44 0.26 17.40 15.17
CA ASP A 44 1.09 18.59 15.22
C ASP A 44 2.52 18.21 15.63
N GLU A 45 3.51 18.86 15.03
CA GLU A 45 4.95 18.66 15.29
C GLU A 45 5.51 17.27 14.90
N MET A 46 4.71 16.39 14.32
CA MET A 46 5.18 15.10 13.83
C MET A 46 5.40 15.15 12.31
N PRO A 47 6.53 14.61 11.81
CA PRO A 47 6.86 14.68 10.40
C PRO A 47 6.18 13.57 9.57
N PHE A 48 4.91 13.28 9.87
CA PHE A 48 4.13 12.30 9.10
C PHE A 48 2.65 12.66 9.05
N PHE A 49 1.96 12.08 8.09
CA PHE A 49 0.50 12.04 8.05
C PHE A 49 0.00 10.73 7.45
N GLN A 50 -1.23 10.36 7.80
CA GLN A 50 -1.88 9.15 7.34
C GLN A 50 -3.27 9.46 6.80
N ILE A 51 -3.67 8.68 5.81
CA ILE A 51 -5.01 8.69 5.23
C ILE A 51 -5.55 7.26 5.29
N ASP A 52 -6.69 7.07 5.92
CA ASP A 52 -7.41 5.79 5.99
C ASP A 52 -8.79 5.97 5.36
N VAL A 53 -9.04 5.26 4.26
CA VAL A 53 -10.33 5.25 3.57
C VAL A 53 -10.95 3.86 3.72
N ARG A 54 -12.14 3.81 4.29
CA ARG A 54 -12.93 2.59 4.46
C ARG A 54 -14.30 2.78 3.82
N ARG A 55 -14.85 1.73 3.22
CA ARG A 55 -16.24 1.75 2.77
C ARG A 55 -17.19 1.88 3.97
N ASP A 56 -16.89 1.13 5.04
CA ASP A 56 -17.52 1.20 6.35
C ASP A 56 -16.42 1.23 7.42
N PRO A 57 -16.52 2.06 8.48
CA PRO A 57 -15.58 2.04 9.60
C PRO A 57 -15.42 0.69 10.30
N ALA A 58 -16.44 -0.17 10.21
CA ALA A 58 -16.42 -1.53 10.73
C ALA A 58 -15.65 -2.53 9.85
N ASP A 59 -15.28 -2.14 8.61
CA ASP A 59 -14.46 -3.01 7.75
C ASP A 59 -13.11 -3.28 8.44
N THR A 60 -12.70 -4.54 8.44
CA THR A 60 -11.43 -4.97 9.05
C THR A 60 -10.23 -4.29 8.40
N ASP A 61 -10.27 -4.15 7.08
CA ASP A 61 -9.16 -3.62 6.30
C ASP A 61 -9.56 -2.28 5.66
N ALA A 62 -8.60 -1.36 5.58
CA ALA A 62 -8.77 -0.16 4.77
C ALA A 62 -8.88 -0.52 3.28
N ALA A 63 -9.77 0.14 2.55
CA ALA A 63 -9.81 0.07 1.10
C ALA A 63 -8.64 0.84 0.48
N TYR A 64 -8.23 1.93 1.13
CA TYR A 64 -7.03 2.69 0.81
C TYR A 64 -6.41 3.21 2.10
N PHE A 65 -5.14 2.93 2.28
CA PHE A 65 -4.34 3.50 3.36
C PHE A 65 -3.04 4.05 2.78
N LEU A 66 -2.70 5.25 3.20
CA LEU A 66 -1.47 5.92 2.79
C LEU A 66 -0.79 6.50 4.03
N ASP A 67 0.47 6.15 4.21
CA ASP A 67 1.35 6.74 5.21
C ASP A 67 2.45 7.51 4.50
N VAL A 68 2.58 8.78 4.84
CA VAL A 68 3.60 9.67 4.27
C VAL A 68 4.40 10.30 5.40
N SER A 69 5.71 10.20 5.31
CA SER A 69 6.64 10.82 6.25
C SER A 69 7.54 11.83 5.56
N THR A 70 8.17 12.67 6.36
CA THR A 70 9.21 13.58 5.89
C THR A 70 10.54 13.16 6.49
N SER A 71 11.55 12.92 5.66
CA SER A 71 12.89 12.59 6.11
C SER A 71 13.53 13.78 6.84
N ALA A 72 14.64 13.53 7.56
CA ALA A 72 15.42 14.57 8.22
C ALA A 72 15.95 15.66 7.25
N PHE A 73 15.96 15.39 5.95
CA PHE A 73 16.38 16.32 4.89
C PHE A 73 15.20 17.02 4.22
N GLY A 74 13.98 16.91 4.77
CA GLY A 74 12.77 17.51 4.21
C GLY A 74 12.22 16.82 2.96
N GLN A 75 12.69 15.61 2.67
CA GLN A 75 12.20 14.82 1.52
C GLN A 75 10.97 14.04 1.92
N MET A 76 9.95 14.07 1.04
CA MET A 76 8.72 13.32 1.24
C MET A 76 8.92 11.86 0.87
N GLU A 77 8.43 10.98 1.72
CA GLU A 77 8.49 9.53 1.53
C GLU A 77 7.11 8.91 1.77
N ILE A 78 6.64 8.13 0.82
CA ILE A 78 5.49 7.27 1.01
C ILE A 78 6.00 5.99 1.68
N SER A 79 5.78 5.90 2.99
CA SER A 79 6.32 4.85 3.84
C SER A 79 5.50 3.58 3.76
N PHE A 80 4.17 3.70 3.55
CA PHE A 80 3.29 2.55 3.49
C PHE A 80 2.03 2.82 2.66
N ILE A 81 1.59 1.82 1.90
CA ILE A 81 0.39 1.88 1.07
C ILE A 81 -0.36 0.57 1.19
N ILE A 82 -1.67 0.67 1.40
CA ILE A 82 -2.63 -0.43 1.24
C ILE A 82 -3.66 -0.03 0.19
N VAL A 83 -3.98 -0.97 -0.69
CA VAL A 83 -5.11 -0.83 -1.62
C VAL A 83 -5.82 -2.17 -1.69
N ASN A 84 -6.98 -2.25 -1.08
CA ASN A 84 -7.79 -3.47 -0.98
C ASN A 84 -9.15 -3.29 -1.64
N ASP A 85 -9.60 -4.33 -2.31
CA ASP A 85 -11.00 -4.45 -2.71
C ASP A 85 -11.82 -4.97 -1.50
N PRO A 86 -12.70 -4.17 -0.89
CA PRO A 86 -13.47 -4.61 0.27
C PRO A 86 -14.47 -5.73 -0.05
N ASP A 87 -14.81 -5.94 -1.34
CA ASP A 87 -15.67 -7.04 -1.78
C ASP A 87 -14.87 -8.30 -2.12
N GLY A 88 -13.54 -8.21 -2.19
CA GLY A 88 -12.65 -9.34 -2.44
C GLY A 88 -12.55 -10.27 -1.24
N GLU A 89 -12.28 -11.56 -1.50
CA GLU A 89 -11.98 -12.53 -0.45
C GLU A 89 -10.79 -12.06 0.39
N ARG A 90 -10.92 -12.24 1.72
CA ARG A 90 -9.84 -11.95 2.67
C ARG A 90 -9.09 -13.23 3.03
N PHE A 91 -7.77 -13.15 2.96
CA PHE A 91 -6.86 -14.21 3.38
C PHE A 91 -6.17 -13.82 4.68
N GLY A 92 -6.14 -14.73 5.66
CA GLY A 92 -5.62 -14.50 7.00
C GLY A 92 -4.09 -14.54 7.11
N ILE A 93 -3.38 -14.06 6.11
CA ILE A 93 -1.90 -14.12 6.07
C ILE A 93 -1.21 -13.20 7.09
N ASP A 94 -1.93 -12.19 7.56
CA ASP A 94 -1.46 -11.22 8.55
C ASP A 94 -1.49 -11.75 10.00
N ARG A 95 -2.11 -12.91 10.22
CA ARG A 95 -2.19 -13.59 11.52
C ARG A 95 -1.79 -15.05 11.42
N ASP A 96 -1.07 -15.54 12.43
CA ASP A 96 -0.75 -16.97 12.58
C ASP A 96 -1.97 -17.77 13.08
N GLU A 97 -1.81 -19.08 13.20
CA GLU A 97 -2.85 -19.99 13.69
C GLU A 97 -3.34 -19.66 15.11
N ASN A 98 -2.58 -18.92 15.89
CA ASN A 98 -2.91 -18.48 17.24
C ASN A 98 -3.48 -17.04 17.27
N GLY A 99 -3.65 -16.41 16.10
CA GLY A 99 -4.15 -15.04 15.99
C GLY A 99 -3.12 -13.94 16.22
N HIS A 100 -1.83 -14.28 16.37
CA HIS A 100 -0.76 -13.28 16.49
C HIS A 100 -0.39 -12.70 15.14
N GLU A 101 0.00 -11.43 15.12
CA GLU A 101 0.45 -10.77 13.90
C GLU A 101 1.71 -11.41 13.32
N THR A 102 1.72 -11.60 11.99
CA THR A 102 2.84 -12.20 11.26
C THR A 102 3.95 -11.20 10.93
N TYR A 103 3.65 -9.89 11.02
CA TYR A 103 4.57 -8.81 10.62
C TYR A 103 5.10 -9.01 9.19
N PHE A 104 4.19 -9.14 8.23
CA PHE A 104 4.51 -9.41 6.82
C PHE A 104 5.34 -10.70 6.60
N GLY A 105 5.13 -11.71 7.43
CA GLY A 105 5.87 -12.97 7.36
C GLY A 105 7.30 -12.92 7.91
N THR A 106 7.70 -11.82 8.55
CA THR A 106 9.07 -11.68 9.11
C THR A 106 9.22 -12.33 10.47
N ALA A 107 8.21 -12.29 11.33
CA ALA A 107 8.25 -12.87 12.66
C ALA A 107 7.56 -14.25 12.73
N ARG A 108 6.47 -14.41 12.00
CA ARG A 108 5.65 -15.63 11.93
C ARG A 108 5.07 -15.75 10.54
N ARG A 109 4.57 -16.93 10.20
CA ARG A 109 3.91 -17.18 8.91
C ARG A 109 2.63 -17.98 9.11
N ASN A 110 1.65 -17.73 8.25
CA ASN A 110 0.46 -18.55 8.07
C ASN A 110 0.52 -19.21 6.70
N VAL A 111 1.37 -20.23 6.58
CA VAL A 111 1.65 -20.89 5.30
C VAL A 111 0.38 -21.40 4.59
N PRO A 112 -0.60 -22.02 5.27
CA PRO A 112 -1.85 -22.42 4.62
C PRO A 112 -2.61 -21.27 3.98
N GLU A 113 -2.71 -20.13 4.65
CA GLU A 113 -3.40 -18.94 4.12
C GLU A 113 -2.58 -18.25 3.01
N GLU A 114 -1.25 -18.23 3.14
CA GLU A 114 -0.36 -17.74 2.08
C GLU A 114 -0.52 -18.56 0.79
N LEU A 115 -0.61 -19.90 0.91
CA LEU A 115 -0.88 -20.80 -0.21
C LEU A 115 -2.22 -20.48 -0.88
N ARG A 116 -3.29 -20.39 -0.09
CA ARG A 116 -4.62 -20.05 -0.60
C ARG A 116 -4.63 -18.69 -1.32
N ALA A 117 -3.97 -17.69 -0.74
CA ALA A 117 -3.86 -16.36 -1.34
C ALA A 117 -3.16 -16.39 -2.70
N MET A 118 -2.07 -17.17 -2.81
CA MET A 118 -1.33 -17.31 -4.07
C MET A 118 -2.11 -18.09 -5.11
N GLU A 119 -2.78 -19.17 -4.75
CA GLU A 119 -3.67 -19.90 -5.65
C GLU A 119 -4.79 -19.02 -6.21
N ALA A 120 -5.27 -18.05 -5.39
CA ALA A 120 -6.20 -17.02 -5.82
C ALA A 120 -5.54 -15.89 -6.65
N GLY A 121 -4.23 -15.95 -6.89
CA GLY A 121 -3.47 -15.01 -7.71
C GLY A 121 -3.05 -13.73 -7.00
N LEU A 122 -3.01 -13.73 -5.66
CA LEU A 122 -2.47 -12.62 -4.89
C LEU A 122 -0.93 -12.68 -4.84
N ALA A 123 -0.31 -11.53 -4.77
CA ALA A 123 1.12 -11.45 -4.51
C ALA A 123 1.43 -11.69 -3.01
N PRO A 124 2.65 -12.13 -2.67
CA PRO A 124 3.06 -12.30 -1.29
C PRO A 124 2.80 -11.04 -0.45
N GLY A 125 2.23 -11.23 0.74
CA GLY A 125 1.89 -10.14 1.66
C GLY A 125 0.53 -9.47 1.43
N GLN A 126 -0.22 -9.84 0.39
CA GLN A 126 -1.54 -9.29 0.13
C GLN A 126 -2.64 -10.07 0.85
N VAL A 127 -3.37 -9.41 1.74
CA VAL A 127 -4.55 -9.98 2.43
C VAL A 127 -5.80 -10.01 1.56
N ARG A 128 -5.86 -9.15 0.53
CA ARG A 128 -6.96 -9.04 -0.43
C ARG A 128 -6.44 -8.64 -1.80
N ARG A 129 -7.25 -8.85 -2.83
CA ARG A 129 -6.99 -8.28 -4.16
C ARG A 129 -7.03 -6.76 -4.09
N GLY A 130 -6.11 -6.09 -4.79
CA GLY A 130 -6.10 -4.64 -4.90
C GLY A 130 -7.09 -4.10 -5.95
N LEU A 131 -7.48 -2.83 -5.82
CA LEU A 131 -8.41 -2.12 -6.71
C LEU A 131 -7.81 -1.72 -8.06
N ARG A 132 -6.54 -2.05 -8.34
CA ARG A 132 -5.86 -1.74 -9.62
C ARG A 132 -5.90 -0.24 -9.98
N MET A 133 -5.51 0.61 -9.04
CA MET A 133 -5.58 2.07 -9.21
C MET A 133 -4.21 2.77 -9.10
N MET A 134 -3.11 2.06 -9.39
CA MET A 134 -1.76 2.60 -9.27
C MET A 134 -1.56 3.88 -10.07
N SER A 135 -2.02 3.94 -11.32
CA SER A 135 -1.89 5.13 -12.16
C SER A 135 -2.65 6.34 -11.62
N GLU A 136 -3.82 6.11 -11.05
CA GLU A 136 -4.62 7.16 -10.41
C GLU A 136 -3.95 7.69 -9.14
N MET A 137 -3.38 6.78 -8.33
CA MET A 137 -2.62 7.14 -7.14
C MET A 137 -1.37 7.97 -7.48
N VAL A 138 -0.57 7.52 -8.45
CA VAL A 138 0.63 8.25 -8.90
C VAL A 138 0.25 9.65 -9.36
N ALA A 139 -0.83 9.80 -10.14
CA ALA A 139 -1.29 11.11 -10.57
C ALA A 139 -1.68 12.03 -9.40
N CYS A 140 -2.31 11.47 -8.36
CA CYS A 140 -2.62 12.21 -7.12
C CYS A 140 -1.35 12.64 -6.37
N TRP A 141 -0.39 11.72 -6.25
CA TRP A 141 0.88 11.99 -5.58
C TRP A 141 1.70 13.06 -6.29
N ASP A 142 1.84 12.94 -7.62
CA ASP A 142 2.56 13.93 -8.44
C ASP A 142 1.92 15.33 -8.31
N ALA A 143 0.59 15.40 -8.38
CA ALA A 143 -0.11 16.66 -8.23
C ALA A 143 0.05 17.25 -6.81
N PHE A 144 -0.04 16.43 -5.76
CA PHE A 144 0.09 16.87 -4.38
C PHE A 144 1.51 17.32 -4.05
N PHE A 145 2.51 16.47 -4.30
CA PHE A 145 3.90 16.80 -3.99
C PHE A 145 4.42 17.95 -4.85
N GLY A 146 4.00 18.03 -6.11
CA GLY A 146 4.28 19.17 -6.97
C GLY A 146 3.74 20.50 -6.44
N ARG A 147 2.53 20.51 -5.86
CA ARG A 147 1.97 21.72 -5.19
C ARG A 147 2.76 22.13 -3.97
N LEU A 148 3.38 21.19 -3.26
CA LEU A 148 4.27 21.47 -2.14
C LEU A 148 5.67 21.91 -2.57
N GLY A 149 5.94 21.99 -3.88
CA GLY A 149 7.25 22.33 -4.42
C GLY A 149 8.27 21.20 -4.42
N ASN A 150 7.84 19.97 -4.09
CA ASN A 150 8.71 18.80 -4.14
C ASN A 150 8.84 18.32 -5.59
N LYS A 151 10.07 18.27 -6.10
CA LYS A 151 10.37 17.79 -7.45
C LYS A 151 10.40 16.26 -7.55
N PHE A 152 10.52 15.58 -6.43
CA PHE A 152 10.56 14.13 -6.31
C PHE A 152 10.10 13.71 -4.91
N TYR A 153 9.66 12.49 -4.78
CA TYR A 153 9.34 11.81 -3.54
C TYR A 153 9.82 10.36 -3.62
N PHE A 154 9.93 9.71 -2.48
CA PHE A 154 10.44 8.36 -2.38
C PHE A 154 9.35 7.37 -2.04
N LEU A 155 9.57 6.11 -2.46
CA LEU A 155 8.82 4.94 -2.02
C LEU A 155 9.81 3.86 -1.60
N GLU A 156 9.51 3.17 -0.52
CA GLU A 156 10.24 1.96 -0.13
C GLU A 156 9.36 0.73 -0.37
N PRO A 157 9.70 -0.12 -1.34
CA PRO A 157 8.95 -1.35 -1.58
C PRO A 157 9.27 -2.36 -0.48
N LEU A 158 8.25 -2.92 0.17
CA LEU A 158 8.40 -3.96 1.20
C LEU A 158 8.74 -5.34 0.62
N GLY A 159 8.51 -5.56 -0.66
CA GLY A 159 8.76 -6.83 -1.32
C GLY A 159 9.15 -6.68 -2.79
N TYR A 160 9.63 -7.79 -3.37
CA TYR A 160 10.02 -7.86 -4.77
C TYR A 160 8.88 -7.47 -5.72
N ASN A 161 7.67 -7.96 -5.45
CA ASN A 161 6.46 -7.67 -6.23
C ASN A 161 6.09 -6.19 -6.22
N SER A 162 6.18 -5.51 -5.07
CA SER A 162 5.91 -4.07 -4.99
C SER A 162 6.98 -3.25 -5.71
N ALA A 163 8.27 -3.65 -5.65
CA ALA A 163 9.32 -3.00 -6.42
C ALA A 163 9.07 -3.07 -7.93
N ILE A 164 8.70 -4.24 -8.45
CA ILE A 164 8.33 -4.41 -9.88
C ILE A 164 7.09 -3.58 -10.24
N LEU A 165 6.10 -3.50 -9.35
CA LEU A 165 4.91 -2.68 -9.58
C LEU A 165 5.26 -1.20 -9.71
N TYR A 166 6.13 -0.68 -8.85
CA TYR A 166 6.58 0.71 -8.89
C TYR A 166 7.43 1.00 -10.13
N GLU A 167 8.34 0.09 -10.51
CA GLU A 167 9.11 0.22 -11.75
C GLU A 167 8.18 0.32 -12.97
N ARG A 168 7.14 -0.51 -13.06
CA ARG A 168 6.11 -0.43 -14.11
C ARG A 168 5.29 0.85 -14.08
N ALA A 169 5.15 1.46 -12.92
CA ALA A 169 4.50 2.77 -12.75
C ALA A 169 5.42 3.96 -13.08
N GLY A 170 6.67 3.71 -13.49
CA GLY A 170 7.62 4.75 -13.92
C GLY A 170 8.63 5.19 -12.86
N PHE A 171 8.61 4.59 -11.67
CA PHE A 171 9.60 4.88 -10.63
C PHE A 171 10.97 4.34 -11.00
N GLN A 172 12.01 5.04 -10.56
CA GLN A 172 13.39 4.65 -10.78
C GLN A 172 14.05 4.29 -9.46
N TYR A 173 14.95 3.31 -9.50
CA TYR A 173 15.71 2.92 -8.33
C TYR A 173 16.73 3.98 -7.95
N LEU A 174 16.65 4.46 -6.73
CA LEU A 174 17.73 5.22 -6.13
C LEU A 174 18.87 4.30 -5.69
N LYS A 175 18.51 3.11 -5.17
CA LYS A 175 19.43 2.03 -4.77
C LYS A 175 18.74 0.67 -4.94
N GLY A 176 19.54 -0.42 -4.96
CA GLY A 176 19.01 -1.79 -4.96
C GLY A 176 18.65 -2.38 -6.32
N LYS A 177 18.79 -1.64 -7.43
CA LYS A 177 18.50 -2.15 -8.77
C LYS A 177 19.32 -3.41 -9.11
N GLU A 178 20.60 -3.42 -8.78
CA GLU A 178 21.48 -4.58 -9.03
C GLU A 178 20.99 -5.83 -8.29
N LYS A 179 20.51 -5.66 -7.04
CA LYS A 179 19.91 -6.76 -6.28
C LYS A 179 18.65 -7.29 -6.95
N MET A 180 17.80 -6.43 -7.48
CA MET A 180 16.59 -6.83 -8.19
C MET A 180 16.93 -7.63 -9.47
N VAL A 181 17.89 -7.15 -10.26
CA VAL A 181 18.37 -7.84 -11.46
C VAL A 181 19.01 -9.19 -11.10
N TRP A 182 19.82 -9.22 -10.04
CA TRP A 182 20.41 -10.45 -9.54
C TRP A 182 19.33 -11.45 -9.11
N THR A 183 18.33 -11.02 -8.36
CA THR A 183 17.23 -11.88 -7.89
C THR A 183 16.45 -12.46 -9.08
N ASP A 184 16.09 -11.65 -10.07
CA ASP A 184 15.41 -12.11 -11.29
C ASP A 184 16.25 -13.19 -12.02
N ARG A 185 17.55 -12.94 -12.17
CA ARG A 185 18.46 -13.91 -12.82
C ARG A 185 18.55 -15.21 -12.06
N GLU A 186 18.71 -15.13 -10.75
CA GLU A 186 18.96 -16.32 -9.91
C GLU A 186 17.70 -17.17 -9.66
N PHE A 187 16.51 -16.64 -9.89
CA PHE A 187 15.26 -17.42 -9.91
C PHE A 187 14.96 -18.06 -11.27
N ARG A 188 15.74 -17.79 -12.33
CA ARG A 188 15.60 -18.48 -13.61
C ARG A 188 16.15 -19.90 -13.52
N PRO A 189 15.68 -20.84 -14.40
CA PRO A 189 16.16 -22.21 -14.42
C PRO A 189 17.69 -22.31 -14.42
N GLY A 190 18.26 -23.03 -13.46
CA GLY A 190 19.69 -23.16 -13.25
C GLY A 190 20.34 -22.09 -12.38
N GLY A 191 19.63 -21.04 -11.99
CA GLY A 191 20.15 -20.03 -11.08
C GLY A 191 20.22 -20.50 -9.63
N LEU A 192 21.04 -19.83 -8.82
CA LEU A 192 21.33 -20.21 -7.44
C LEU A 192 20.09 -20.30 -6.55
N LEU A 193 19.14 -19.35 -6.72
CA LEU A 193 17.90 -19.34 -5.95
C LEU A 193 16.95 -20.43 -6.46
N HIS A 194 16.86 -20.60 -7.78
CA HIS A 194 15.99 -21.61 -8.39
C HIS A 194 16.34 -23.04 -7.96
N VAL A 195 17.63 -23.39 -7.95
CA VAL A 195 18.06 -24.75 -7.58
C VAL A 195 17.90 -25.07 -6.09
N ARG A 196 17.63 -24.05 -5.28
CA ARG A 196 17.34 -24.20 -3.84
C ARG A 196 15.87 -24.32 -3.51
N LEU A 197 15.00 -24.16 -4.51
CA LEU A 197 13.57 -24.39 -4.33
C LEU A 197 13.35 -25.90 -4.19
N ASP A 198 12.86 -26.32 -3.05
CA ASP A 198 12.61 -27.73 -2.72
C ASP A 198 11.14 -28.13 -2.86
N GLY A 199 10.29 -27.18 -3.25
CA GLY A 199 8.84 -27.38 -3.35
C GLY A 199 8.10 -27.45 -2.01
N SER A 200 8.78 -27.23 -0.89
CA SER A 200 8.15 -27.22 0.44
C SER A 200 7.29 -25.99 0.69
N THR A 201 7.55 -24.93 -0.05
CA THR A 201 6.76 -23.69 -0.03
C THR A 201 6.45 -23.26 -1.46
N PRO A 202 5.36 -22.56 -1.71
CA PRO A 202 4.95 -22.11 -3.05
C PRO A 202 5.80 -20.93 -3.56
N PHE A 203 6.72 -20.43 -2.79
CA PHE A 203 7.59 -19.30 -3.13
C PHE A 203 9.03 -19.59 -2.82
#